data_06898e6637d0b94345fe3dab5b0ab22e
#
_entry.id   06898e6637d0b94345fe3dab5b0ab22e
#
_cell.length_a   1.000
_cell.length_b   1.000
_cell.length_c   1.000
_cell.angle_alpha   90.00
_cell.angle_beta   90.00
_cell.angle_gamma   90.00
#
_symmetry.space_group_name_H-M   'P 1'
#
loop_
_entity.id
_entity.type
_entity.pdbx_description
1 polymer ?
#
loop_
_entity_poly.entity_id
_entity_poly.type
_entity_poly.pdbx_seq_one_letter_code
_entity_poly.pdbx_strand_id
1 'polypeptide(L)'
;SGATQRLFSRRGFIRISVKVPADKIEESKDEIYGIMRQIRGLKPSEKDDFAVNQTMAFENIYNGIKFTIGGIGLFITTLSLVVGGIGIMNIMFVSVKERTKEIGVRKAIGATRNMILTQFLMEAVMICVIGGLIGLTFATVLSLIINQFFPSVMPIWLAVTSISLSIFVGIIAGVIPSYRAAKLDPIDALRYE
;
A
#
# COMPACT_ATOMS: atom_id res chain seq x y z
N SER A 1 41.37 30.92 -21.61
CA SER A 1 40.62 30.91 -22.89
C SER A 1 40.89 29.69 -23.80
N GLY A 2 41.93 28.86 -23.57
CA GLY A 2 42.20 27.69 -24.39
C GLY A 2 41.44 26.43 -23.99
N ALA A 3 40.92 26.33 -22.76
CA ALA A 3 40.21 25.16 -22.29
C ALA A 3 38.75 25.05 -22.82
N THR A 4 38.09 26.19 -23.03
CA THR A 4 36.72 26.25 -23.57
C THR A 4 36.68 25.83 -25.05
N GLN A 5 37.69 26.19 -25.84
CA GLN A 5 37.74 25.83 -27.27
C GLN A 5 37.94 24.29 -27.47
N ARG A 6 38.65 23.60 -26.58
CA ARG A 6 38.85 22.13 -26.66
C ARG A 6 37.62 21.32 -26.26
N LEU A 7 36.74 21.86 -25.43
CA LEU A 7 35.48 21.23 -25.04
C LEU A 7 34.43 21.29 -26.18
N PHE A 8 34.45 22.30 -27.03
CA PHE A 8 33.56 22.44 -28.17
C PHE A 8 34.00 21.66 -29.42
N SER A 9 35.27 21.24 -29.49
CA SER A 9 35.80 20.50 -30.65
C SER A 9 35.46 19.01 -30.69
N ARG A 10 35.00 18.40 -29.59
CA ARG A 10 34.44 17.07 -29.60
C ARG A 10 32.91 17.21 -29.61
N ARG A 11 32.23 16.62 -30.57
CA ARG A 11 30.77 16.49 -30.71
C ARG A 11 30.14 15.83 -29.48
N GLY A 12 30.31 16.40 -28.30
CA GLY A 12 29.71 15.97 -27.04
C GLY A 12 28.50 16.85 -26.75
N PHE A 13 27.34 16.26 -26.58
CA PHE A 13 26.17 17.00 -26.06
C PHE A 13 26.46 17.40 -24.62
N ILE A 14 26.54 18.70 -24.36
CA ILE A 14 26.65 19.22 -23.00
C ILE A 14 25.22 19.40 -22.48
N ARG A 15 24.90 18.71 -21.41
CA ARG A 15 23.63 18.87 -20.69
C ARG A 15 23.91 19.66 -19.43
N ILE A 16 23.21 20.78 -19.28
CA ILE A 16 23.19 21.59 -18.06
C ILE A 16 21.84 21.35 -17.41
N SER A 17 21.81 20.90 -16.15
CA SER A 17 20.57 20.73 -15.39
C SER A 17 20.47 21.80 -14.33
N VAL A 18 19.37 22.55 -14.38
CA VAL A 18 19.05 23.58 -13.39
C VAL A 18 17.86 23.09 -12.57
N LYS A 19 17.95 23.15 -11.25
CA LYS A 19 16.87 22.78 -10.33
C LYS A 19 16.13 24.03 -9.90
N VAL A 20 14.84 24.09 -10.22
CA VAL A 20 13.97 25.24 -9.97
C VAL A 20 12.74 24.77 -9.20
N PRO A 21 12.18 25.55 -8.25
CA PRO A 21 10.89 25.28 -7.64
C PRO A 21 9.76 25.21 -8.67
N ALA A 22 8.76 24.35 -8.43
CA ALA A 22 7.70 24.08 -9.40
C ALA A 22 6.82 25.30 -9.74
N ASP A 23 6.70 26.26 -8.82
CA ASP A 23 5.94 27.50 -8.95
C ASP A 23 6.61 28.56 -9.84
N LYS A 24 7.92 28.44 -10.12
CA LYS A 24 8.72 29.41 -10.89
C LYS A 24 9.29 28.87 -12.20
N ILE A 25 8.80 27.76 -12.67
CA ILE A 25 9.40 27.05 -13.83
C ILE A 25 9.28 27.88 -15.12
N GLU A 26 8.12 28.46 -15.40
CA GLU A 26 7.94 29.25 -16.63
C GLU A 26 8.80 30.53 -16.61
N GLU A 27 8.84 31.24 -15.48
CA GLU A 27 9.68 32.42 -15.30
C GLU A 27 11.17 32.06 -15.45
N SER A 28 11.62 31.01 -14.82
CA SER A 28 13.00 30.52 -14.89
C SER A 28 13.39 30.03 -16.29
N LYS A 29 12.44 29.49 -17.05
CA LYS A 29 12.66 29.07 -18.42
C LYS A 29 12.97 30.24 -19.33
N ASP A 30 12.19 31.29 -19.23
CA ASP A 30 12.40 32.50 -20.02
C ASP A 30 13.73 33.16 -19.67
N GLU A 31 14.10 33.17 -18.38
CA GLU A 31 15.39 33.69 -17.93
C GLU A 31 16.55 32.83 -18.46
N ILE A 32 16.46 31.49 -18.38
CA ILE A 32 17.44 30.55 -18.93
C ILE A 32 17.60 30.75 -20.45
N TYR A 33 16.50 30.94 -21.17
CA TYR A 33 16.54 31.23 -22.60
C TYR A 33 17.31 32.51 -22.90
N GLY A 34 17.04 33.58 -22.16
CA GLY A 34 17.74 34.86 -22.30
C GLY A 34 19.25 34.74 -22.03
N ILE A 35 19.60 34.09 -20.91
CA ILE A 35 20.99 33.87 -20.51
C ILE A 35 21.73 33.01 -21.54
N MET A 36 21.11 31.93 -22.01
CA MET A 36 21.74 31.03 -23.00
C MET A 36 21.97 31.70 -24.33
N ARG A 37 21.02 32.52 -24.83
CA ARG A 37 21.18 33.32 -26.06
C ARG A 37 22.34 34.31 -25.93
N GLN A 38 22.47 34.96 -24.74
CA GLN A 38 23.55 35.90 -24.46
C GLN A 38 24.91 35.20 -24.42
N ILE A 39 25.03 34.04 -23.75
CA ILE A 39 26.26 33.27 -23.67
C ILE A 39 26.70 32.74 -25.05
N ARG A 40 25.74 32.34 -25.89
CA ARG A 40 25.97 31.85 -27.26
C ARG A 40 26.20 32.98 -28.28
N GLY A 41 25.95 34.21 -27.90
CA GLY A 41 26.12 35.40 -28.80
C GLY A 41 25.12 35.40 -29.97
N LEU A 42 23.94 34.79 -29.81
CA LEU A 42 22.91 34.69 -30.82
C LEU A 42 22.21 36.05 -31.02
N LYS A 43 22.05 36.48 -32.29
CA LYS A 43 21.29 37.67 -32.62
C LYS A 43 19.79 37.45 -32.44
N PRO A 44 18.99 38.51 -32.20
CA PRO A 44 17.54 38.36 -32.00
C PRO A 44 16.78 37.63 -33.11
N SER A 45 17.28 37.69 -34.35
CA SER A 45 16.69 37.02 -35.52
C SER A 45 17.24 35.63 -35.80
N GLU A 46 18.20 35.14 -35.03
CA GLU A 46 18.91 33.89 -35.25
C GLU A 46 18.19 32.76 -34.50
N LYS A 47 18.08 31.56 -35.13
CA LYS A 47 17.46 30.39 -34.51
C LYS A 47 18.35 29.87 -33.37
N ASP A 48 17.69 29.40 -32.30
CA ASP A 48 18.39 28.82 -31.18
C ASP A 48 19.11 27.53 -31.56
N ASP A 49 20.37 27.39 -31.15
CA ASP A 49 21.22 26.22 -31.35
C ASP A 49 21.23 25.31 -30.10
N PHE A 50 20.31 25.60 -29.17
CA PHE A 50 20.10 24.85 -27.93
C PHE A 50 18.63 24.55 -27.70
N ALA A 51 18.33 23.57 -26.88
CA ALA A 51 16.97 23.23 -26.47
C ALA A 51 16.86 23.24 -24.95
N VAL A 52 15.83 23.89 -24.42
CA VAL A 52 15.48 23.85 -23.01
C VAL A 52 14.36 22.81 -22.85
N ASN A 53 14.72 21.64 -22.32
CA ASN A 53 13.77 20.56 -22.09
C ASN A 53 13.27 20.59 -20.64
N GLN A 54 11.96 20.62 -20.48
CA GLN A 54 11.33 20.52 -19.17
C GLN A 54 11.17 19.05 -18.78
N THR A 55 11.61 18.69 -17.58
CA THR A 55 11.41 17.35 -17.03
C THR A 55 9.95 17.12 -16.59
N MET A 56 9.13 18.20 -16.54
CA MET A 56 7.73 18.13 -16.06
C MET A 56 6.82 17.19 -16.87
N ALA A 57 7.05 17.07 -18.19
CA ALA A 57 6.26 16.13 -18.98
C ALA A 57 6.45 14.70 -18.50
N PHE A 58 7.67 14.34 -18.09
CA PHE A 58 7.98 13.05 -17.50
C PHE A 58 7.42 12.90 -16.08
N GLU A 59 7.43 13.96 -15.27
CA GLU A 59 6.84 13.93 -13.92
C GLU A 59 5.32 13.72 -13.96
N ASN A 60 4.62 14.38 -14.86
CA ASN A 60 3.18 14.22 -15.03
C ASN A 60 2.83 12.80 -15.50
N ILE A 61 3.57 12.26 -16.46
CA ILE A 61 3.41 10.88 -16.93
C ILE A 61 3.74 9.90 -15.80
N TYR A 62 4.85 10.11 -15.09
CA TYR A 62 5.26 9.27 -13.97
C TYR A 62 4.22 9.27 -12.83
N ASN A 63 3.73 10.45 -12.45
CA ASN A 63 2.70 10.59 -11.43
C ASN A 63 1.37 9.95 -11.88
N GLY A 64 1.00 10.09 -13.15
CA GLY A 64 -0.16 9.42 -13.74
C GLY A 64 -0.04 7.89 -13.67
N ILE A 65 1.09 7.33 -14.07
CA ILE A 65 1.38 5.89 -14.01
C ILE A 65 1.38 5.41 -12.55
N LYS A 66 2.06 6.14 -11.66
CA LYS A 66 2.11 5.83 -10.23
C LYS A 66 0.72 5.80 -9.58
N PHE A 67 -0.12 6.77 -9.90
CA PHE A 67 -1.50 6.84 -9.40
C PHE A 67 -2.35 5.69 -9.94
N THR A 68 -2.22 5.38 -11.23
CA THR A 68 -2.97 4.29 -11.87
C THR A 68 -2.57 2.94 -11.29
N ILE A 69 -1.26 2.63 -11.22
CA ILE A 69 -0.76 1.38 -10.65
C ILE A 69 -1.12 1.27 -9.17
N GLY A 70 -0.96 2.35 -8.40
CA GLY A 70 -1.34 2.39 -6.99
C GLY A 70 -2.83 2.17 -6.78
N GLY A 71 -3.68 2.78 -7.61
CA GLY A 71 -5.14 2.62 -7.58
C GLY A 71 -5.58 1.18 -7.89
N ILE A 72 -5.04 0.59 -8.95
CA ILE A 72 -5.30 -0.81 -9.30
C ILE A 72 -4.83 -1.75 -8.18
N GLY A 73 -3.64 -1.53 -7.64
CA GLY A 73 -3.10 -2.30 -6.52
C GLY A 73 -4.00 -2.21 -5.28
N LEU A 74 -4.44 -1.01 -4.92
CA LEU A 74 -5.36 -0.79 -3.81
C LEU A 74 -6.70 -1.50 -4.02
N PHE A 75 -7.26 -1.43 -5.23
CA PHE A 75 -8.51 -2.10 -5.59
C PHE A 75 -8.41 -3.62 -5.43
N ILE A 76 -7.36 -4.24 -6.01
CA ILE A 76 -7.13 -5.68 -5.90
C ILE A 76 -6.92 -6.10 -4.43
N THR A 77 -6.14 -5.33 -3.67
CA THR A 77 -5.89 -5.60 -2.25
C THR A 77 -7.17 -5.53 -1.44
N THR A 78 -8.00 -4.51 -1.66
CA THR A 78 -9.29 -4.36 -0.96
C THR A 78 -10.23 -5.52 -1.29
N LEU A 79 -10.33 -5.90 -2.57
CA LEU A 79 -11.15 -7.04 -2.99
C LEU A 79 -10.68 -8.33 -2.33
N SER A 80 -9.37 -8.60 -2.33
CA SER A 80 -8.77 -9.77 -1.68
C SER A 80 -9.07 -9.81 -0.17
N LEU A 81 -9.02 -8.64 0.47
CA LEU A 81 -9.32 -8.49 1.89
C LEU A 81 -10.79 -8.83 2.21
N VAL A 82 -11.71 -8.36 1.39
CA VAL A 82 -13.15 -8.66 1.52
C VAL A 82 -13.42 -10.16 1.34
N VAL A 83 -12.84 -10.77 0.30
CA VAL A 83 -12.99 -12.21 0.04
C VAL A 83 -12.39 -13.04 1.18
N GLY A 84 -11.19 -12.67 1.67
CA GLY A 84 -10.56 -13.30 2.83
C GLY A 84 -11.39 -13.17 4.10
N GLY A 85 -11.97 -11.99 4.36
CA GLY A 85 -12.85 -11.75 5.50
C GLY A 85 -14.12 -12.60 5.45
N ILE A 86 -14.74 -12.76 4.27
CA ILE A 86 -15.88 -13.67 4.08
C ILE A 86 -15.46 -15.11 4.33
N GLY A 87 -14.26 -15.52 3.90
CA GLY A 87 -13.70 -16.85 4.18
C GLY A 87 -13.58 -17.12 5.68
N ILE A 88 -13.04 -16.18 6.44
CA ILE A 88 -12.92 -16.26 7.89
C ILE A 88 -14.31 -16.33 8.55
N MET A 89 -15.24 -15.49 8.12
CA MET A 89 -16.62 -15.49 8.62
C MET A 89 -17.27 -16.86 8.43
N ASN A 90 -17.09 -17.50 7.27
CA ASN A 90 -17.63 -18.82 6.98
C ASN A 90 -17.01 -19.91 7.86
N ILE A 91 -15.68 -19.89 8.04
CA ILE A 91 -14.98 -20.81 8.94
C ILE A 91 -15.51 -20.66 10.37
N MET A 92 -15.69 -19.42 10.83
CA MET A 92 -16.24 -19.16 12.16
C MET A 92 -17.68 -19.63 12.33
N PHE A 93 -18.51 -19.52 11.30
CA PHE A 93 -19.88 -20.07 11.35
C PHE A 93 -19.88 -21.60 11.47
N VAL A 94 -18.98 -22.28 10.76
CA VAL A 94 -18.83 -23.73 10.86
C VAL A 94 -18.32 -24.09 12.26
N SER A 95 -17.28 -23.42 12.76
CA SER A 95 -16.74 -23.64 14.10
C SER A 95 -17.80 -23.45 15.20
N VAL A 96 -18.63 -22.41 15.11
CA VAL A 96 -19.73 -22.18 16.07
C VAL A 96 -20.74 -23.33 16.01
N LYS A 97 -21.10 -23.81 14.81
CA LYS A 97 -22.02 -24.95 14.66
C LYS A 97 -21.46 -26.24 15.28
N GLU A 98 -20.20 -26.58 14.97
CA GLU A 98 -19.55 -27.77 15.50
C GLU A 98 -19.41 -27.73 17.03
N ARG A 99 -19.24 -26.53 17.62
CA ARG A 99 -19.10 -26.31 19.07
C ARG A 99 -20.40 -25.92 19.77
N THR A 100 -21.56 -26.02 19.10
CA THR A 100 -22.86 -25.60 19.66
C THR A 100 -23.15 -26.22 21.02
N LYS A 101 -22.96 -27.54 21.18
CA LYS A 101 -23.16 -28.25 22.43
C LYS A 101 -22.20 -27.79 23.54
N GLU A 102 -20.95 -27.54 23.21
CA GLU A 102 -19.95 -27.02 24.17
C GLU A 102 -20.33 -25.60 24.66
N ILE A 103 -20.80 -24.74 23.75
CA ILE A 103 -21.31 -23.39 24.08
C ILE A 103 -22.51 -23.50 25.00
N GLY A 104 -23.44 -24.45 24.73
CA GLY A 104 -24.61 -24.73 25.56
C GLY A 104 -24.21 -25.12 26.97
N VAL A 105 -23.27 -26.06 27.14
CA VAL A 105 -22.75 -26.49 28.46
C VAL A 105 -22.15 -25.30 29.20
N ARG A 106 -21.26 -24.52 28.56
CA ARG A 106 -20.66 -23.33 29.19
C ARG A 106 -21.68 -22.34 29.69
N LYS A 107 -22.74 -22.09 28.91
CA LYS A 107 -23.84 -21.23 29.33
C LYS A 107 -24.68 -21.80 30.46
N ALA A 108 -24.94 -23.09 30.46
CA ALA A 108 -25.68 -23.77 31.51
C ALA A 108 -24.95 -23.69 32.87
N ILE A 109 -23.63 -23.68 32.86
CA ILE A 109 -22.80 -23.52 34.11
C ILE A 109 -22.53 -22.02 34.41
N GLY A 110 -23.15 -21.07 33.70
CA GLY A 110 -23.15 -19.66 34.06
C GLY A 110 -22.26 -18.72 33.21
N ALA A 111 -21.72 -19.17 32.07
CA ALA A 111 -21.00 -18.27 31.18
C ALA A 111 -21.91 -17.16 30.63
N THR A 112 -21.47 -15.92 30.75
CA THR A 112 -22.19 -14.76 30.23
C THR A 112 -22.09 -14.67 28.71
N ARG A 113 -23.07 -13.97 28.08
CA ARG A 113 -23.04 -13.70 26.63
C ARG A 113 -21.75 -13.01 26.19
N ASN A 114 -21.26 -12.06 26.98
CA ASN A 114 -20.04 -11.33 26.66
C ASN A 114 -18.79 -12.23 26.71
N MET A 115 -18.73 -13.20 27.61
CA MET A 115 -17.63 -14.19 27.67
C MET A 115 -17.58 -15.02 26.39
N ILE A 116 -18.72 -15.53 25.92
CA ILE A 116 -18.78 -16.29 24.68
C ILE A 116 -18.42 -15.41 23.47
N LEU A 117 -18.98 -14.19 23.41
CA LEU A 117 -18.70 -13.24 22.31
C LEU A 117 -17.21 -12.92 22.22
N THR A 118 -16.60 -12.51 23.33
CA THR A 118 -15.16 -12.16 23.33
C THR A 118 -14.28 -13.35 23.01
N GLN A 119 -14.60 -14.54 23.48
CA GLN A 119 -13.87 -15.76 23.16
C GLN A 119 -13.80 -16.02 21.64
N PHE A 120 -14.97 -16.07 20.96
CA PHE A 120 -15.01 -16.32 19.52
C PHE A 120 -14.47 -15.15 18.69
N LEU A 121 -14.65 -13.92 19.17
CA LEU A 121 -14.08 -12.74 18.53
C LEU A 121 -12.55 -12.77 18.57
N MET A 122 -11.98 -13.11 19.72
CA MET A 122 -10.53 -13.26 19.88
C MET A 122 -9.98 -14.39 19.00
N GLU A 123 -10.72 -15.50 18.85
CA GLU A 123 -10.34 -16.60 17.95
C GLU A 123 -10.25 -16.10 16.50
N ALA A 124 -11.24 -15.34 16.01
CA ALA A 124 -11.22 -14.76 14.69
C ALA A 124 -10.03 -13.79 14.49
N VAL A 125 -9.79 -12.91 15.48
CA VAL A 125 -8.67 -11.96 15.44
C VAL A 125 -7.33 -12.70 15.41
N MET A 126 -7.16 -13.75 16.22
CA MET A 126 -5.93 -14.56 16.26
C MET A 126 -5.65 -15.22 14.91
N ILE A 127 -6.67 -15.77 14.26
CA ILE A 127 -6.53 -16.34 12.89
C ILE A 127 -6.02 -15.27 11.92
N CYS A 128 -6.62 -14.08 11.96
CA CYS A 128 -6.20 -12.98 11.09
C CYS A 128 -4.77 -12.49 11.38
N VAL A 129 -4.39 -12.39 12.66
CA VAL A 129 -3.04 -11.97 13.06
C VAL A 129 -2.00 -12.98 12.62
N ILE A 130 -2.26 -14.28 12.81
CA ILE A 130 -1.36 -15.35 12.35
C ILE A 130 -1.21 -15.28 10.82
N GLY A 131 -2.32 -15.19 10.09
CA GLY A 131 -2.30 -15.02 8.64
C GLY A 131 -1.55 -13.76 8.19
N GLY A 132 -1.77 -12.65 8.90
CA GLY A 132 -1.07 -11.37 8.67
C GLY A 132 0.44 -11.47 8.91
N LEU A 133 0.88 -12.17 9.96
CA LEU A 133 2.30 -12.41 10.24
C LEU A 133 2.95 -13.28 9.17
N ILE A 134 2.27 -14.32 8.73
CA ILE A 134 2.74 -15.18 7.64
C ILE A 134 2.86 -14.34 6.35
N GLY A 135 1.83 -13.60 6.00
CA GLY A 135 1.85 -12.72 4.82
C GLY A 135 2.95 -11.67 4.88
N LEU A 136 3.16 -11.04 6.05
CA LEU A 136 4.24 -10.07 6.26
C LEU A 136 5.62 -10.72 6.10
N THR A 137 5.80 -11.95 6.58
CA THR A 137 7.04 -12.70 6.43
C THR A 137 7.33 -12.97 4.94
N PHE A 138 6.33 -13.43 4.19
CA PHE A 138 6.48 -13.61 2.74
C PHE A 138 6.79 -12.29 2.03
N ALA A 139 6.11 -11.21 2.37
CA ALA A 139 6.35 -9.89 1.78
C ALA A 139 7.77 -9.37 2.07
N THR A 140 8.28 -9.56 3.28
CA THR A 140 9.65 -9.16 3.64
C THR A 140 10.70 -9.98 2.90
N VAL A 141 10.53 -11.30 2.81
CA VAL A 141 11.44 -12.16 2.04
C VAL A 141 11.44 -11.77 0.56
N LEU A 142 10.27 -11.54 -0.03
CA LEU A 142 10.16 -11.10 -1.42
C LEU A 142 10.81 -9.72 -1.64
N SER A 143 10.61 -8.78 -0.71
CA SER A 143 11.26 -7.47 -0.75
C SER A 143 12.78 -7.56 -0.71
N LEU A 144 13.35 -8.47 0.08
CA LEU A 144 14.80 -8.71 0.14
C LEU A 144 15.35 -9.27 -1.17
N ILE A 145 14.61 -10.16 -1.83
CA ILE A 145 14.99 -10.71 -3.15
C ILE A 145 14.96 -9.59 -4.21
N ILE A 146 13.89 -8.80 -4.23
CA ILE A 146 13.75 -7.69 -5.19
C ILE A 146 14.83 -6.63 -4.96
N ASN A 147 15.22 -6.38 -3.71
CA ASN A 147 16.26 -5.40 -3.37
C ASN A 147 17.64 -5.70 -3.98
N GLN A 148 17.90 -6.95 -4.40
CA GLN A 148 19.13 -7.31 -5.12
C GLN A 148 19.16 -6.75 -6.56
N PHE A 149 17.98 -6.52 -7.16
CA PHE A 149 17.85 -6.03 -8.54
C PHE A 149 17.40 -4.57 -8.61
N PHE A 150 16.53 -4.17 -7.68
CA PHE A 150 16.00 -2.82 -7.58
C PHE A 150 15.97 -2.38 -6.12
N PRO A 151 16.43 -1.16 -5.78
CA PRO A 151 16.42 -0.68 -4.41
C PRO A 151 14.98 -0.63 -3.87
N SER A 152 14.63 -1.62 -3.08
CA SER A 152 13.31 -1.78 -2.46
C SER A 152 13.49 -1.98 -0.97
N VAL A 153 13.03 -1.02 -0.18
CA VAL A 153 13.09 -1.09 1.29
C VAL A 153 11.67 -1.06 1.83
N MET A 154 11.32 -2.06 2.62
CA MET A 154 10.03 -2.11 3.29
C MET A 154 10.06 -1.22 4.55
N PRO A 155 9.32 -0.11 4.61
CA PRO A 155 9.32 0.77 5.77
C PRO A 155 8.53 0.13 6.93
N ILE A 156 9.02 0.32 8.15
CA ILE A 156 8.42 -0.26 9.37
C ILE A 156 6.95 0.14 9.56
N TRP A 157 6.58 1.36 9.18
CA TRP A 157 5.19 1.81 9.28
C TRP A 157 4.23 0.95 8.46
N LEU A 158 4.68 0.41 7.30
CA LEU A 158 3.88 -0.48 6.45
C LEU A 158 3.63 -1.82 7.14
N ALA A 159 4.63 -2.36 7.86
CA ALA A 159 4.47 -3.56 8.66
C ALA A 159 3.45 -3.37 9.80
N VAL A 160 3.53 -2.24 10.50
CA VAL A 160 2.59 -1.89 11.58
C VAL A 160 1.16 -1.73 11.03
N THR A 161 1.01 -1.04 9.90
CA THR A 161 -0.33 -0.85 9.28
C THR A 161 -0.92 -2.16 8.79
N SER A 162 -0.11 -3.09 8.25
CA SER A 162 -0.62 -4.39 7.78
C SER A 162 -1.11 -5.27 8.93
N ILE A 163 -0.41 -5.30 10.06
CA ILE A 163 -0.88 -6.03 11.26
C ILE A 163 -2.13 -5.38 11.84
N SER A 164 -2.18 -4.05 11.93
CA SER A 164 -3.37 -3.33 12.40
C SER A 164 -4.58 -3.61 11.51
N LEU A 165 -4.38 -3.67 10.20
CA LEU A 165 -5.43 -4.01 9.24
C LEU A 165 -5.89 -5.46 9.40
N SER A 166 -4.98 -6.41 9.68
CA SER A 166 -5.33 -7.81 9.96
C SER A 166 -6.21 -7.93 11.19
N ILE A 167 -5.90 -7.20 12.26
CA ILE A 167 -6.73 -7.14 13.47
C ILE A 167 -8.12 -6.58 13.13
N PHE A 168 -8.17 -5.48 12.40
CA PHE A 168 -9.42 -4.81 12.01
C PHE A 168 -10.33 -5.73 11.20
N VAL A 169 -9.77 -6.46 10.23
CA VAL A 169 -10.51 -7.45 9.43
C VAL A 169 -11.00 -8.59 10.29
N GLY A 170 -10.16 -9.09 11.22
CA GLY A 170 -10.53 -10.15 12.16
C GLY A 170 -11.74 -9.76 13.02
N ILE A 171 -11.76 -8.51 13.50
CA ILE A 171 -12.90 -7.98 14.26
C ILE A 171 -14.16 -7.94 13.37
N ILE A 172 -14.09 -7.34 12.19
CA ILE A 172 -15.26 -7.21 11.31
C ILE A 172 -15.80 -8.59 10.89
N ALA A 173 -14.92 -9.50 10.47
CA ALA A 173 -15.31 -10.83 10.04
C ALA A 173 -15.82 -11.71 11.20
N GLY A 174 -15.28 -11.49 12.42
CA GLY A 174 -15.63 -12.26 13.61
C GLY A 174 -16.89 -11.78 14.36
N VAL A 175 -17.28 -10.51 14.25
CA VAL A 175 -18.40 -9.96 15.05
C VAL A 175 -19.72 -10.71 14.83
N ILE A 176 -20.11 -10.98 13.58
CA ILE A 176 -21.40 -11.61 13.28
C ILE A 176 -21.46 -13.06 13.79
N PRO A 177 -20.48 -13.94 13.50
CA PRO A 177 -20.52 -15.31 14.01
C PRO A 177 -20.40 -15.36 15.54
N SER A 178 -19.54 -14.55 16.15
CA SER A 178 -19.37 -14.48 17.62
C SER A 178 -20.68 -14.03 18.32
N TYR A 179 -21.36 -13.06 17.74
CA TYR A 179 -22.66 -12.60 18.26
C TYR A 179 -23.73 -13.71 18.17
N ARG A 180 -23.76 -14.47 17.08
CA ARG A 180 -24.67 -15.62 16.95
C ARG A 180 -24.36 -16.69 18.00
N ALA A 181 -23.08 -17.03 18.20
CA ALA A 181 -22.65 -17.96 19.26
C ALA A 181 -23.09 -17.47 20.65
N ALA A 182 -22.93 -16.18 20.93
CA ALA A 182 -23.34 -15.56 22.18
C ALA A 182 -24.87 -15.55 22.41
N LYS A 183 -25.68 -15.63 21.37
CA LYS A 183 -27.16 -15.68 21.45
C LYS A 183 -27.74 -17.08 21.56
N LEU A 184 -26.98 -18.14 21.33
CA LEU A 184 -27.49 -19.52 21.42
C LEU A 184 -28.21 -19.75 22.77
N ASP A 185 -29.38 -20.39 22.72
CA ASP A 185 -30.06 -20.82 23.91
C ASP A 185 -29.42 -22.10 24.45
N PRO A 186 -29.06 -22.18 25.73
CA PRO A 186 -28.43 -23.40 26.30
C PRO A 186 -29.31 -24.66 26.18
N ILE A 187 -30.64 -24.50 26.23
CA ILE A 187 -31.56 -25.65 26.12
C ILE A 187 -31.54 -26.22 24.70
N ASP A 188 -31.66 -25.32 23.70
CA ASP A 188 -31.62 -25.69 22.27
C ASP A 188 -30.23 -26.24 21.89
N ALA A 189 -29.16 -25.64 22.42
CA ALA A 189 -27.79 -26.04 22.14
C ALA A 189 -27.46 -27.44 22.69
N LEU A 190 -28.04 -27.86 23.83
CA LEU A 190 -27.86 -29.19 24.42
C LEU A 190 -28.71 -30.27 23.74
N ARG A 191 -29.78 -29.85 23.06
CA ARG A 191 -30.67 -30.75 22.31
C ARG A 191 -30.23 -30.98 20.87
N TYR A 192 -29.24 -30.21 20.43
CA TYR A 192 -28.69 -30.31 19.08
C TYR A 192 -27.91 -31.61 18.91
N GLU A 193 -28.39 -32.49 18.04
CA GLU A 193 -27.70 -33.68 17.56
C GLU A 193 -26.84 -33.41 16.33
#